data_05227c48cf8cabebae2188291ab0518c
#
_entry.id   05227c48cf8cabebae2188291ab0518c
#
_cell.length_a   1.000
_cell.length_b   1.000
_cell.length_c   1.000
_cell.angle_alpha   90.00
_cell.angle_beta   90.00
_cell.angle_gamma   90.00
#
_symmetry.space_group_name_H-M   'P 1'
#
loop_
_entity.id
_entity.type
_entity.pdbx_description
1 polymer ?
#
loop_
_entity_poly.entity_id
_entity_poly.type
_entity_poly.pdbx_seq_one_letter_code
_entity_poly.pdbx_strand_id
1 'polypeptide(L)'
;MFVGREKELALLRQDYIGKAVMVYGKRRVGKTTLIQKALESHHCPKVYFECLKGTLQDNIDGLVQELVRAQILPVPLQFTALQDVFAYLNTLPQKMVVVVDEYPYLKAMNESATVDSIFQSIIDNRIANIALIISGSHIGMMRETLQEKNALYGRFAATIKLNELSYLDA
;
A
#
# COMPACT_ATOMS: atom_id res chain seq x y z
N MET A 1 13.74 -8.85 17.42
CA MET A 1 14.85 -7.97 16.99
C MET A 1 14.83 -7.82 15.47
N PHE A 2 15.07 -6.63 14.99
CA PHE A 2 15.01 -6.31 13.57
C PHE A 2 16.42 -6.18 13.02
N VAL A 3 16.92 -7.25 12.42
CA VAL A 3 18.32 -7.33 11.98
C VAL A 3 18.37 -7.46 10.46
N GLY A 4 19.32 -6.76 9.83
CA GLY A 4 19.59 -6.90 8.40
C GLY A 4 18.65 -6.13 7.48
N ARG A 5 17.84 -5.21 8.02
CA ARG A 5 16.88 -4.41 7.25
C ARG A 5 16.97 -2.91 7.53
N GLU A 6 18.06 -2.46 8.09
CA GLU A 6 18.21 -1.05 8.50
C GLU A 6 18.08 -0.09 7.32
N LYS A 7 18.61 -0.47 6.16
CA LYS A 7 18.57 0.34 4.96
C LYS A 7 17.14 0.49 4.44
N GLU A 8 16.43 -0.62 4.32
CA GLU A 8 15.06 -0.65 3.87
C GLU A 8 14.14 0.06 4.87
N LEU A 9 14.38 -0.13 6.15
CA LEU A 9 13.63 0.53 7.21
C LEU A 9 13.83 2.05 7.16
N ALA A 10 15.07 2.51 6.95
CA ALA A 10 15.36 3.92 6.83
C ALA A 10 14.64 4.54 5.63
N LEU A 11 14.56 3.82 4.51
CA LEU A 11 13.81 4.28 3.35
C LEU A 11 12.33 4.45 3.66
N LEU A 12 11.72 3.46 4.33
CA LEU A 12 10.29 3.50 4.64
C LEU A 12 9.93 4.53 5.71
N ARG A 13 10.89 4.96 6.50
CA ARG A 13 10.66 5.99 7.54
C ARG A 13 10.68 7.40 7.01
N GLN A 14 11.02 7.61 5.74
CA GLN A 14 11.00 8.93 5.13
C GLN A 14 9.56 9.43 4.97
N ASP A 15 9.40 10.73 4.77
CA ASP A 15 8.09 11.35 4.54
C ASP A 15 7.68 11.14 3.08
N TYR A 16 6.64 10.35 2.88
CA TYR A 16 6.07 10.10 1.55
C TYR A 16 4.65 10.66 1.41
N ILE A 17 4.28 11.63 2.21
CA ILE A 17 2.95 12.27 2.06
C ILE A 17 2.81 12.84 0.65
N GLY A 18 1.71 12.50 0.00
CA GLY A 18 1.46 12.87 -1.40
C GLY A 18 2.11 11.94 -2.42
N LYS A 19 2.72 10.85 -1.96
CA LYS A 19 3.48 9.94 -2.81
C LYS A 19 3.12 8.49 -2.54
N ALA A 20 3.45 7.63 -3.51
CA ALA A 20 3.27 6.18 -3.37
C ALA A 20 4.64 5.50 -3.32
N VAL A 21 4.70 4.42 -2.53
CA VAL A 21 5.91 3.59 -2.36
C VAL A 21 5.50 2.14 -2.58
N MET A 22 6.34 1.38 -3.26
CA MET A 22 6.13 -0.05 -3.45
C MET A 22 7.11 -0.86 -2.61
N VAL A 23 6.59 -1.88 -1.92
CA VAL A 23 7.40 -2.85 -1.18
C VAL A 23 7.00 -4.24 -1.64
N TYR A 24 7.93 -5.04 -2.13
CA TYR A 24 7.61 -6.39 -2.57
C TYR A 24 8.74 -7.37 -2.26
N GLY A 25 8.38 -8.64 -2.22
CA GLY A 25 9.29 -9.73 -1.94
C GLY A 25 8.51 -10.99 -1.67
N LYS A 26 9.19 -12.13 -1.66
CA LYS A 26 8.57 -13.43 -1.39
C LYS A 26 7.86 -13.43 -0.04
N ARG A 27 6.93 -14.36 0.13
CA ARG A 27 6.32 -14.59 1.44
C ARG A 27 7.40 -14.94 2.47
N ARG A 28 7.19 -14.49 3.70
CA ARG A 28 8.06 -14.79 4.85
C ARG A 28 9.45 -14.15 4.78
N VAL A 29 9.66 -13.14 3.92
CA VAL A 29 10.92 -12.38 3.95
C VAL A 29 10.89 -11.22 4.95
N GLY A 30 9.77 -11.06 5.69
CA GLY A 30 9.65 -10.01 6.70
C GLY A 30 9.07 -8.70 6.20
N LYS A 31 8.35 -8.73 5.08
CA LYS A 31 7.76 -7.55 4.45
C LYS A 31 6.76 -6.85 5.37
N THR A 32 5.82 -7.61 5.95
CA THR A 32 4.81 -7.07 6.88
C THR A 32 5.49 -6.50 8.13
N THR A 33 6.44 -7.22 8.69
CA THR A 33 7.18 -6.78 9.87
C THR A 33 7.94 -5.49 9.60
N LEU A 34 8.58 -5.39 8.43
CA LEU A 34 9.29 -4.19 8.02
C LEU A 34 8.36 -2.98 7.93
N ILE A 35 7.22 -3.15 7.25
CA ILE A 35 6.25 -2.07 7.08
C ILE A 35 5.71 -1.63 8.44
N GLN A 36 5.29 -2.58 9.29
CA GLN A 36 4.75 -2.26 10.61
C GLN A 36 5.79 -1.55 11.48
N LYS A 37 7.04 -1.97 11.41
CA LYS A 37 8.13 -1.33 12.15
C LYS A 37 8.35 0.10 11.67
N ALA A 38 8.30 0.33 10.36
CA ALA A 38 8.42 1.67 9.81
C ALA A 38 7.25 2.56 10.24
N LEU A 39 6.03 2.01 10.31
CA LEU A 39 4.85 2.76 10.72
C LEU A 39 4.95 3.28 12.17
N GLU A 40 5.69 2.60 13.04
CA GLU A 40 5.87 3.03 14.43
C GLU A 40 6.51 4.42 14.52
N SER A 41 7.30 4.82 13.53
CA SER A 41 7.98 6.13 13.53
C SER A 41 7.09 7.26 13.01
N HIS A 42 5.95 6.95 12.42
CA HIS A 42 5.01 7.95 11.91
C HIS A 42 3.98 8.29 12.99
N HIS A 43 3.86 9.56 13.35
CA HIS A 43 2.97 10.02 14.40
C HIS A 43 1.61 10.52 13.88
N CYS A 44 1.20 10.02 12.71
CA CYS A 44 -0.07 10.34 12.09
C CYS A 44 -0.99 9.13 12.11
N PRO A 45 -2.29 9.30 11.83
CA PRO A 45 -3.19 8.17 11.62
C PRO A 45 -2.66 7.25 10.52
N LYS A 46 -2.83 5.95 10.70
CA LYS A 46 -2.36 4.95 9.75
C LYS A 46 -3.30 3.76 9.73
N VAL A 47 -3.45 3.19 8.54
CA VAL A 47 -4.27 2.00 8.33
C VAL A 47 -3.46 0.98 7.52
N TYR A 48 -3.57 -0.28 7.91
CA TYR A 48 -2.95 -1.40 7.21
C TYR A 48 -4.08 -2.30 6.70
N PHE A 49 -4.24 -2.38 5.38
CA PHE A 49 -5.26 -3.20 4.76
C PHE A 49 -4.61 -4.28 3.90
N GLU A 50 -4.88 -5.54 4.23
CA GLU A 50 -4.50 -6.66 3.38
C GLU A 50 -5.63 -6.97 2.42
N CYS A 51 -5.36 -6.94 1.12
CA CYS A 51 -6.37 -7.22 0.10
C CYS A 51 -6.91 -8.63 0.20
N LEU A 52 -8.17 -8.77 -0.16
CA LEU A 52 -8.88 -10.05 -0.19
C LEU A 52 -8.87 -10.60 -1.62
N LYS A 53 -8.86 -11.91 -1.74
CA LYS A 53 -9.09 -12.59 -3.03
C LYS A 53 -10.60 -12.59 -3.29
N GLY A 54 -11.13 -11.42 -3.60
CA GLY A 54 -12.54 -11.21 -3.80
C GLY A 54 -12.79 -10.10 -4.81
N THR A 55 -14.05 -9.66 -4.90
CA THR A 55 -14.42 -8.58 -5.80
C THR A 55 -13.80 -7.27 -5.35
N LEU A 56 -13.79 -6.30 -6.26
CA LEU A 56 -13.35 -4.96 -5.91
C LEU A 56 -14.21 -4.37 -4.78
N GLN A 57 -15.54 -4.63 -4.82
CA GLN A 57 -16.44 -4.14 -3.77
C GLN A 57 -16.12 -4.78 -2.41
N ASP A 58 -15.79 -6.07 -2.36
CA ASP A 58 -15.36 -6.73 -1.11
C ASP A 58 -14.14 -6.04 -0.53
N ASN A 59 -13.20 -5.65 -1.37
CA ASN A 59 -11.99 -4.96 -0.94
C ASN A 59 -12.27 -3.52 -0.50
N ILE A 60 -13.17 -2.82 -1.18
CA ILE A 60 -13.60 -1.48 -0.76
C ILE A 60 -14.21 -1.54 0.64
N ASP A 61 -15.13 -2.49 0.86
CA ASP A 61 -15.80 -2.66 2.15
C ASP A 61 -14.79 -3.05 3.24
N GLY A 62 -13.83 -3.90 2.91
CA GLY A 62 -12.78 -4.32 3.84
C GLY A 62 -11.88 -3.15 4.25
N LEU A 63 -11.49 -2.32 3.30
CA LEU A 63 -10.69 -1.13 3.59
C LEU A 63 -11.46 -0.16 4.49
N VAL A 64 -12.75 0.04 4.22
CA VAL A 64 -13.59 0.91 5.05
C VAL A 64 -13.65 0.40 6.49
N GLN A 65 -13.78 -0.92 6.68
CA GLN A 65 -13.78 -1.52 8.02
C GLN A 65 -12.46 -1.25 8.76
N GLU A 66 -11.33 -1.39 8.07
CA GLU A 66 -10.02 -1.10 8.68
C GLU A 66 -9.87 0.38 9.02
N LEU A 67 -10.43 1.27 8.20
CA LEU A 67 -10.43 2.70 8.47
C LEU A 67 -11.24 3.04 9.73
N VAL A 68 -12.34 2.33 9.96
CA VAL A 68 -13.14 2.48 11.18
C VAL A 68 -12.36 1.97 12.40
N ARG A 69 -11.71 0.80 12.27
CA ARG A 69 -10.88 0.26 13.36
C ARG A 69 -9.71 1.18 13.72
N ALA A 70 -9.12 1.83 12.73
CA ALA A 70 -8.04 2.77 12.93
C ALA A 70 -8.53 4.14 13.45
N GLN A 71 -9.83 4.29 13.64
CA GLN A 71 -10.47 5.53 14.09
C GLN A 71 -10.25 6.71 13.14
N ILE A 72 -10.02 6.40 11.85
CA ILE A 72 -9.95 7.41 10.80
C ILE A 72 -11.35 7.78 10.33
N LEU A 73 -12.24 6.79 10.24
CA LEU A 73 -13.66 7.01 9.97
C LEU A 73 -14.47 6.72 11.25
N PRO A 74 -15.45 7.57 11.58
CA PRO A 74 -16.27 7.34 12.78
C PRO A 74 -17.28 6.21 12.61
N VAL A 75 -17.75 5.98 11.37
CA VAL A 75 -18.74 4.95 11.04
C VAL A 75 -18.40 4.36 9.68
N PRO A 76 -18.87 3.13 9.37
CA PRO A 76 -18.63 2.54 8.05
C PRO A 76 -19.50 3.24 7.00
N LEU A 77 -18.87 4.10 6.21
CA LEU A 77 -19.50 4.75 5.06
C LEU A 77 -19.54 3.77 3.89
N GLN A 78 -20.52 3.93 3.00
CA GLN A 78 -20.65 3.09 1.82
C GLN A 78 -20.02 3.78 0.61
N PHE A 79 -19.12 3.06 -0.05
CA PHE A 79 -18.49 3.52 -1.29
C PHE A 79 -18.64 2.43 -2.36
N THR A 80 -18.82 2.85 -3.60
CA THR A 80 -18.90 1.93 -4.75
C THR A 80 -17.65 2.00 -5.63
N ALA A 81 -16.78 2.94 -5.38
CA ALA A 81 -15.51 3.08 -6.11
C ALA A 81 -14.36 3.30 -5.12
N LEU A 82 -13.24 2.61 -5.36
CA LEU A 82 -12.06 2.75 -4.52
C LEU A 82 -11.49 4.16 -4.56
N GLN A 83 -11.54 4.81 -5.73
CA GLN A 83 -11.11 6.20 -5.89
C GLN A 83 -11.87 7.13 -4.95
N ASP A 84 -13.15 6.87 -4.70
CA ASP A 84 -13.97 7.71 -3.83
C ASP A 84 -13.58 7.57 -2.37
N VAL A 85 -13.12 6.38 -1.95
CA VAL A 85 -12.59 6.20 -0.60
C VAL A 85 -11.38 7.12 -0.40
N PHE A 86 -10.43 7.09 -1.31
CA PHE A 86 -9.24 7.94 -1.23
C PHE A 86 -9.58 9.41 -1.36
N ALA A 87 -10.50 9.78 -2.25
CA ALA A 87 -10.96 11.16 -2.38
C ALA A 87 -11.53 11.68 -1.06
N TYR A 88 -12.33 10.85 -0.38
CA TYR A 88 -12.88 11.21 0.93
C TYR A 88 -11.77 11.39 1.96
N LEU A 89 -10.84 10.44 2.06
CA LEU A 89 -9.72 10.52 2.99
C LEU A 89 -8.89 11.78 2.76
N ASN A 90 -8.74 12.16 1.50
CA ASN A 90 -7.96 13.34 1.11
C ASN A 90 -8.62 14.66 1.51
N THR A 91 -9.91 14.66 1.86
CA THR A 91 -10.61 15.84 2.38
C THR A 91 -10.43 16.03 3.89
N LEU A 92 -9.94 15.00 4.59
CA LEU A 92 -9.74 15.08 6.02
C LEU A 92 -8.54 15.98 6.35
N PRO A 93 -8.58 16.69 7.47
CA PRO A 93 -7.52 17.67 7.78
C PRO A 93 -6.19 17.03 8.16
N GLN A 94 -6.19 15.75 8.52
CA GLN A 94 -4.98 15.06 8.98
C GLN A 94 -4.27 14.36 7.84
N LYS A 95 -2.95 14.40 7.87
CA LYS A 95 -2.13 13.52 7.01
C LYS A 95 -2.19 12.10 7.55
N MET A 96 -2.08 11.11 6.68
CA MET A 96 -2.18 9.71 7.08
C MET A 96 -1.34 8.81 6.19
N VAL A 97 -1.08 7.60 6.70
CA VAL A 97 -0.43 6.53 5.93
C VAL A 97 -1.46 5.44 5.66
N VAL A 98 -1.59 5.04 4.40
CA VAL A 98 -2.45 3.94 3.99
C VAL A 98 -1.57 2.86 3.37
N VAL A 99 -1.63 1.65 3.93
CA VAL A 99 -0.94 0.48 3.39
C VAL A 99 -1.96 -0.43 2.74
N VAL A 100 -1.73 -0.74 1.46
CA VAL A 100 -2.50 -1.73 0.70
C VAL A 100 -1.59 -2.91 0.44
N ASP A 101 -1.71 -3.94 1.28
CA ASP A 101 -0.89 -5.15 1.21
C ASP A 101 -1.56 -6.21 0.36
N GLU A 102 -0.75 -7.10 -0.21
CA GLU A 102 -1.19 -8.16 -1.11
C GLU A 102 -1.98 -7.61 -2.30
N TYR A 103 -1.46 -6.55 -2.90
CA TYR A 103 -2.02 -5.93 -4.10
C TYR A 103 -2.35 -6.94 -5.20
N PRO A 104 -1.53 -7.98 -5.45
CA PRO A 104 -1.88 -9.00 -6.44
C PRO A 104 -3.21 -9.71 -6.20
N TYR A 105 -3.72 -9.76 -4.97
CA TYR A 105 -5.02 -10.36 -4.68
C TYR A 105 -6.16 -9.61 -5.37
N LEU A 106 -6.05 -8.29 -5.51
CA LEU A 106 -7.04 -7.50 -6.26
C LEU A 106 -7.09 -7.93 -7.71
N LYS A 107 -5.95 -8.32 -8.28
CA LYS A 107 -5.85 -8.71 -9.68
C LYS A 107 -6.26 -10.16 -9.93
N ALA A 108 -6.39 -10.96 -8.87
CA ALA A 108 -6.73 -12.39 -9.01
C ALA A 108 -8.17 -12.59 -9.50
N MET A 109 -9.10 -11.71 -9.11
CA MET A 109 -10.52 -11.82 -9.43
C MET A 109 -11.07 -10.59 -10.15
N ASN A 110 -10.22 -9.62 -10.48
CA ASN A 110 -10.62 -8.41 -11.17
C ASN A 110 -9.66 -8.19 -12.34
N GLU A 111 -10.12 -7.48 -13.36
CA GLU A 111 -9.27 -7.22 -14.52
C GLU A 111 -8.02 -6.43 -14.09
N SER A 112 -6.84 -7.00 -14.36
CA SER A 112 -5.57 -6.47 -13.91
C SER A 112 -5.31 -5.04 -14.41
N ALA A 113 -5.56 -4.78 -15.68
CA ALA A 113 -5.36 -3.45 -16.26
C ALA A 113 -6.30 -2.41 -15.64
N THR A 114 -7.53 -2.81 -15.33
CA THR A 114 -8.50 -1.92 -14.67
C THR A 114 -8.04 -1.57 -13.26
N VAL A 115 -7.56 -2.56 -12.50
CA VAL A 115 -7.05 -2.34 -11.13
C VAL A 115 -5.87 -1.37 -11.16
N ASP A 116 -4.91 -1.57 -12.06
CA ASP A 116 -3.76 -0.69 -12.18
C ASP A 116 -4.17 0.74 -12.56
N SER A 117 -5.17 0.89 -13.45
CA SER A 117 -5.68 2.20 -13.84
C SER A 117 -6.39 2.93 -12.70
N ILE A 118 -7.10 2.19 -11.84
CA ILE A 118 -7.73 2.75 -10.64
C ILE A 118 -6.66 3.33 -9.72
N PHE A 119 -5.59 2.56 -9.46
CA PHE A 119 -4.51 3.04 -8.60
C PHE A 119 -3.71 4.17 -9.24
N GLN A 120 -3.57 4.18 -10.57
CA GLN A 120 -3.00 5.32 -11.27
C GLN A 120 -3.78 6.61 -10.97
N SER A 121 -5.09 6.55 -11.09
CA SER A 121 -5.96 7.68 -10.79
C SER A 121 -5.85 8.12 -9.33
N ILE A 122 -5.79 7.17 -8.42
CA ILE A 122 -5.62 7.45 -6.99
C ILE A 122 -4.31 8.19 -6.75
N ILE A 123 -3.21 7.64 -7.25
CA ILE A 123 -1.87 8.22 -7.04
C ILE A 123 -1.76 9.61 -7.66
N ASP A 124 -2.30 9.78 -8.86
CA ASP A 124 -2.17 11.05 -9.58
C ASP A 124 -3.01 12.18 -8.98
N ASN A 125 -4.15 11.86 -8.33
CA ASN A 125 -5.15 12.89 -8.02
C ASN A 125 -5.71 12.86 -6.60
N ARG A 126 -5.45 11.83 -5.78
CA ARG A 126 -6.23 11.61 -4.55
C ARG A 126 -5.41 11.28 -3.32
N ILE A 127 -4.12 11.58 -3.32
CA ILE A 127 -3.26 11.30 -2.16
C ILE A 127 -2.48 12.51 -1.66
N ALA A 128 -2.97 13.73 -1.88
CA ALA A 128 -2.26 14.94 -1.43
C ALA A 128 -1.92 14.89 0.07
N ASN A 129 -2.79 14.30 0.91
CA ASN A 129 -2.59 14.15 2.35
C ASN A 129 -2.24 12.71 2.77
N ILE A 130 -1.95 11.84 1.81
CA ILE A 130 -1.78 10.42 2.07
C ILE A 130 -0.41 9.96 1.60
N ALA A 131 0.28 9.19 2.44
CA ALA A 131 1.41 8.37 2.02
C ALA A 131 0.85 6.98 1.71
N LEU A 132 0.94 6.54 0.47
CA LEU A 132 0.39 5.26 0.03
C LEU A 132 1.51 4.24 -0.11
N ILE A 133 1.41 3.14 0.63
CA ILE A 133 2.34 2.02 0.51
C ILE A 133 1.59 0.86 -0.13
N ILE A 134 2.06 0.40 -1.27
CA ILE A 134 1.51 -0.77 -1.96
C ILE A 134 2.52 -1.90 -1.83
N SER A 135 2.06 -3.05 -1.34
CA SER A 135 2.95 -4.19 -1.11
C SER A 135 2.34 -5.49 -1.64
N GLY A 136 3.19 -6.46 -1.88
CA GLY A 136 2.76 -7.76 -2.35
C GLY A 136 3.87 -8.77 -2.36
N SER A 137 3.48 -10.05 -2.32
CA SER A 137 4.40 -11.19 -2.28
C SER A 137 4.56 -11.90 -3.63
N HIS A 138 3.74 -11.56 -4.63
CA HIS A 138 3.89 -12.12 -5.98
C HIS A 138 4.85 -11.24 -6.79
N ILE A 139 6.12 -11.64 -6.82
CA ILE A 139 7.18 -10.83 -7.41
C ILE A 139 6.90 -10.49 -8.87
N GLY A 140 6.47 -11.47 -9.68
CA GLY A 140 6.18 -11.24 -11.09
C GLY A 140 5.12 -10.18 -11.33
N MET A 141 4.01 -10.25 -10.61
CA MET A 141 2.92 -9.28 -10.75
C MET A 141 3.34 -7.89 -10.23
N MET A 142 4.11 -7.83 -9.15
CA MET A 142 4.59 -6.54 -8.64
C MET A 142 5.58 -5.90 -9.61
N ARG A 143 6.44 -6.70 -10.24
CA ARG A 143 7.38 -6.19 -11.25
C ARG A 143 6.68 -5.69 -12.50
N GLU A 144 5.56 -6.30 -12.89
CA GLU A 144 4.78 -5.83 -14.04
C GLU A 144 4.32 -4.38 -13.86
N THR A 145 4.02 -3.97 -12.63
CA THR A 145 3.57 -2.60 -12.37
C THR A 145 4.66 -1.57 -12.60
N LEU A 146 5.91 -2.00 -12.69
CA LEU A 146 7.06 -1.12 -12.90
C LEU A 146 7.46 -1.00 -14.39
N GLN A 147 6.79 -1.74 -15.28
CA GLN A 147 7.12 -1.74 -16.70
C GLN A 147 6.42 -0.59 -17.44
N GLU A 148 7.05 -0.11 -18.50
CA GLU A 148 6.57 1.04 -19.30
C GLU A 148 5.13 0.90 -19.78
N LYS A 149 4.68 -0.33 -20.05
CA LYS A 149 3.33 -0.59 -20.55
C LYS A 149 2.26 -0.52 -19.47
N ASN A 150 2.67 -0.49 -18.20
CA ASN A 150 1.72 -0.51 -17.08
C ASN A 150 1.29 0.90 -16.71
N ALA A 151 0.02 1.04 -16.33
CA ALA A 151 -0.53 2.32 -15.89
C ALA A 151 0.24 2.93 -14.70
N LEU A 152 0.87 2.09 -13.87
CA LEU A 152 1.60 2.53 -12.68
C LEU A 152 3.07 2.87 -12.96
N TYR A 153 3.52 2.73 -14.18
CA TYR A 153 4.91 3.05 -14.53
C TYR A 153 5.29 4.47 -14.09
N GLY A 154 6.42 4.56 -13.39
CA GLY A 154 6.96 5.86 -12.99
C GLY A 154 6.22 6.57 -11.85
N ARG A 155 5.24 5.92 -11.22
CA ARG A 155 4.42 6.57 -10.19
C ARG A 155 4.85 6.30 -8.75
N PHE A 156 5.88 5.48 -8.56
CA PHE A 156 6.38 5.20 -7.22
C PHE A 156 7.59 6.06 -6.90
N ALA A 157 7.53 6.78 -5.79
CA ALA A 157 8.66 7.59 -5.32
C ALA A 157 9.83 6.71 -4.85
N ALA A 158 9.53 5.51 -4.38
CA ALA A 158 10.53 4.51 -4.01
C ALA A 158 9.97 3.13 -4.28
N THR A 159 10.86 2.20 -4.64
CA THR A 159 10.53 0.80 -4.83
C THR A 159 11.53 -0.02 -4.03
N ILE A 160 11.02 -0.82 -3.10
CA ILE A 160 11.85 -1.61 -2.18
C ILE A 160 11.56 -3.09 -2.44
N LYS A 161 12.59 -3.78 -2.92
CA LYS A 161 12.52 -5.24 -3.08
C LYS A 161 13.22 -5.89 -1.89
N LEU A 162 12.49 -6.73 -1.17
CA LEU A 162 13.05 -7.50 -0.08
C LEU A 162 13.50 -8.86 -0.57
N ASN A 163 14.77 -9.14 -0.41
CA ASN A 163 15.34 -10.45 -0.67
C ASN A 163 15.46 -11.22 0.65
N GLU A 164 15.66 -12.53 0.57
CA GLU A 164 15.97 -13.31 1.74
C GLU A 164 17.25 -12.77 2.37
N LEU A 165 17.28 -12.71 3.70
CA LEU A 165 18.49 -12.29 4.41
C LEU A 165 19.60 -13.30 4.17
N SER A 166 20.81 -12.81 3.89
CA SER A 166 21.97 -13.67 3.79
C SER A 166 22.33 -14.22 5.19
N TYR A 167 23.12 -15.27 5.20
CA TYR A 167 23.62 -15.84 6.45
C TYR A 167 24.37 -14.81 7.31
N LEU A 168 25.08 -13.90 6.65
CA LEU A 168 25.85 -12.84 7.34
C LEU A 168 24.95 -11.74 7.91
N ASP A 169 23.77 -11.56 7.33
CA ASP A 169 22.80 -10.54 7.78
C ASP A 169 21.87 -11.07 8.87
N ALA A 170 21.79 -12.37 8.98
CA ALA A 170 20.99 -13.02 9.99
C ALA A 170 21.75 -13.09 11.33
#